data_e2d9947cb03f1425c4c5fc3a9e9e2572
#
_entry.id   e2d9947cb03f1425c4c5fc3a9e9e2572
#
_cell.length_a   1.000
_cell.length_b   1.000
_cell.length_c   1.000
_cell.angle_alpha   90.00
_cell.angle_beta   90.00
_cell.angle_gamma   90.00
#
_symmetry.space_group_name_H-M   'P 1'
#
loop_
_entity.id
_entity.type
_entity.pdbx_description
1 polymer ?
#
loop_
_entity_poly.entity_id
_entity_poly.type
_entity_poly.pdbx_seq_one_letter_code
_entity_poly.pdbx_strand_id
1 'polypeptide(L)'
;IYESRILSTRKLVTAAPSSLECFICGSAIGIYPGQGDDVYDESYVVPDHGDFMQTICRDWEKEAANIESRGVRRVSIRTGVVLGEGGMLAKLLPLFKLGLGGPIGQGRQWLPWIHIHDLVSVYETAILDTRYRGPVNAVSPNPVRYRDFATALGKTLHRPAFFPTPAFILKLVLGEAAALALNSYHIVPAKLLQTYQFDFKFTSLSAALDNLFSK
;
A
#
# COMPACT_ATOMS: atom_id res chain seq x y z
N ILE A 1 -10.35 11.16 9.25
CA ILE A 1 -10.00 10.10 8.28
C ILE A 1 -11.21 9.19 8.02
N TYR A 2 -11.83 8.58 9.05
CA TYR A 2 -12.95 7.64 8.90
C TYR A 2 -14.08 8.24 8.03
N GLU A 3 -14.67 9.35 8.46
CA GLU A 3 -15.77 10.00 7.75
C GLU A 3 -15.42 10.37 6.31
N SER A 4 -14.20 10.89 6.08
CA SER A 4 -13.76 11.29 4.74
C SER A 4 -13.62 10.11 3.76
N ARG A 5 -13.53 8.87 4.24
CA ARG A 5 -13.51 7.66 3.40
C ARG A 5 -14.92 7.09 3.22
N ILE A 6 -15.62 6.87 4.32
CA ILE A 6 -16.92 6.19 4.33
C ILE A 6 -18.00 7.07 3.70
N LEU A 7 -18.15 8.32 4.15
CA LEU A 7 -19.22 9.19 3.68
C LEU A 7 -19.02 9.62 2.23
N SER A 8 -17.77 9.89 1.79
CA SER A 8 -17.50 10.22 0.39
C SER A 8 -17.79 9.03 -0.53
N THR A 9 -17.38 7.82 -0.14
CA THR A 9 -17.67 6.61 -0.92
C THR A 9 -19.18 6.35 -1.00
N ARG A 10 -19.90 6.47 0.12
CA ARG A 10 -21.36 6.36 0.14
C ARG A 10 -22.03 7.32 -0.83
N LYS A 11 -21.63 8.60 -0.81
CA LYS A 11 -22.15 9.61 -1.72
C LYS A 11 -21.88 9.26 -3.18
N LEU A 12 -20.67 8.80 -3.51
CA LEU A 12 -20.31 8.38 -4.87
C LEU A 12 -21.11 7.16 -5.32
N VAL A 13 -21.27 6.16 -4.47
CA VAL A 13 -22.09 4.96 -4.74
C VAL A 13 -23.54 5.35 -5.00
N THR A 14 -24.09 6.24 -4.16
CA THR A 14 -25.50 6.68 -4.30
C THR A 14 -25.71 7.51 -5.57
N ALA A 15 -24.76 8.40 -5.90
CA ALA A 15 -24.86 9.30 -7.04
C ALA A 15 -24.40 8.68 -8.37
N ALA A 16 -23.91 7.43 -8.34
CA ALA A 16 -23.39 6.77 -9.54
C ALA A 16 -24.47 6.66 -10.62
N PRO A 17 -24.18 7.01 -11.88
CA PRO A 17 -25.13 6.90 -12.98
C PRO A 17 -25.48 5.44 -13.28
N SER A 18 -26.65 5.18 -13.87
CA SER A 18 -27.09 3.83 -14.27
C SER A 18 -26.20 3.21 -15.36
N SER A 19 -25.47 4.03 -16.11
CA SER A 19 -24.54 3.60 -17.15
C SER A 19 -23.15 3.22 -16.62
N LEU A 20 -22.91 3.32 -15.30
CA LEU A 20 -21.61 2.97 -14.74
C LEU A 20 -21.37 1.44 -14.84
N GLU A 21 -20.27 1.03 -15.45
CA GLU A 21 -19.90 -0.37 -15.61
C GLU A 21 -18.90 -0.84 -14.57
N CYS A 22 -18.04 0.07 -14.08
CA CYS A 22 -16.97 -0.25 -13.14
C CYS A 22 -16.80 0.85 -12.08
N PHE A 23 -16.66 0.44 -10.83
CA PHE A 23 -16.34 1.30 -9.70
C PHE A 23 -15.03 0.85 -9.06
N ILE A 24 -13.98 1.66 -9.19
CA ILE A 24 -12.69 1.39 -8.55
C ILE A 24 -12.57 2.25 -7.31
N CYS A 25 -12.44 1.59 -6.17
CA CYS A 25 -12.28 2.22 -4.86
C CYS A 25 -10.85 2.04 -4.36
N GLY A 26 -10.23 3.10 -3.86
CA GLY A 26 -9.02 2.97 -3.06
C GLY A 26 -9.32 2.22 -1.76
N SER A 27 -8.35 1.43 -1.32
CA SER A 27 -8.29 0.78 -0.01
C SER A 27 -6.83 0.73 0.44
N ALA A 28 -6.53 0.07 1.55
CA ALA A 28 -5.16 -0.02 2.03
C ALA A 28 -4.86 -1.39 2.65
N ILE A 29 -3.59 -1.74 2.67
CA ILE A 29 -3.08 -2.94 3.34
C ILE A 29 -3.35 -2.95 4.86
N GLY A 30 -3.71 -1.81 5.46
CA GLY A 30 -4.13 -1.72 6.86
C GLY A 30 -5.37 -2.55 7.22
N ILE A 31 -6.01 -3.20 6.24
CA ILE A 31 -7.08 -4.18 6.46
C ILE A 31 -6.55 -5.50 7.05
N TYR A 32 -5.27 -5.79 6.85
CA TYR A 32 -4.61 -7.00 7.35
C TYR A 32 -4.06 -6.80 8.76
N PRO A 33 -3.84 -7.89 9.53
CA PRO A 33 -3.11 -7.80 10.79
C PRO A 33 -1.71 -7.24 10.57
N GLY A 34 -1.35 -6.20 11.33
CA GLY A 34 -0.04 -5.55 11.26
C GLY A 34 1.00 -6.18 12.17
N GLN A 35 1.07 -7.52 12.28
CA GLN A 35 1.90 -8.23 13.24
C GLN A 35 2.49 -9.51 12.64
N GLY A 36 3.66 -9.89 13.17
CA GLY A 36 4.27 -11.19 12.89
C GLY A 36 4.86 -11.31 11.48
N ASP A 37 5.00 -12.58 11.07
CA ASP A 37 5.60 -12.99 9.80
C ASP A 37 4.60 -13.72 8.89
N ASP A 38 3.35 -13.87 9.33
CA ASP A 38 2.32 -14.54 8.56
C ASP A 38 2.11 -13.82 7.22
N VAL A 39 1.95 -14.62 6.18
CA VAL A 39 1.72 -14.11 4.82
C VAL A 39 0.21 -13.95 4.59
N TYR A 40 -0.19 -12.78 4.14
CA TYR A 40 -1.58 -12.49 3.82
C TYR A 40 -1.75 -12.14 2.34
N ASP A 41 -2.85 -12.59 1.78
CA ASP A 41 -3.29 -12.27 0.43
C ASP A 41 -4.78 -11.88 0.42
N GLU A 42 -5.37 -11.77 -0.77
CA GLU A 42 -6.74 -11.34 -0.95
C GLU A 42 -7.79 -12.37 -0.48
N SER A 43 -7.37 -13.60 -0.15
CA SER A 43 -8.24 -14.65 0.41
C SER A 43 -8.47 -14.48 1.92
N TYR A 44 -7.70 -13.60 2.58
CA TYR A 44 -7.86 -13.34 4.01
C TYR A 44 -9.26 -12.85 4.36
N VAL A 45 -9.90 -13.56 5.29
CA VAL A 45 -11.22 -13.20 5.80
C VAL A 45 -11.05 -12.12 6.86
N VAL A 46 -11.49 -10.91 6.52
CA VAL A 46 -11.41 -9.76 7.43
C VAL A 46 -12.43 -9.90 8.56
N PRO A 47 -12.00 -9.94 9.84
CA PRO A 47 -12.91 -10.07 10.96
C PRO A 47 -13.77 -8.82 11.17
N ASP A 48 -14.93 -8.99 11.82
CA ASP A 48 -15.82 -7.86 12.15
C ASP A 48 -15.26 -6.92 13.22
N HIS A 49 -14.24 -7.35 13.94
CA HIS A 49 -13.52 -6.56 14.95
C HIS A 49 -12.05 -6.46 14.56
N GLY A 50 -11.42 -5.36 14.89
CA GLY A 50 -10.03 -5.11 14.57
C GLY A 50 -9.56 -3.78 15.14
N ASP A 51 -8.32 -3.43 14.86
CA ASP A 51 -7.81 -2.12 15.21
C ASP A 51 -8.46 -0.99 14.37
N PHE A 52 -8.06 0.24 14.63
CA PHE A 52 -8.63 1.41 13.95
C PHE A 52 -8.41 1.37 12.42
N MET A 53 -7.25 0.91 11.97
CA MET A 53 -6.93 0.85 10.53
C MET A 53 -7.71 -0.26 9.83
N GLN A 54 -7.80 -1.44 10.45
CA GLN A 54 -8.61 -2.55 9.95
C GLN A 54 -10.08 -2.15 9.83
N THR A 55 -10.62 -1.49 10.87
CA THR A 55 -12.00 -1.01 10.89
C THR A 55 -12.27 -0.03 9.76
N ILE A 56 -11.40 0.98 9.56
CA ILE A 56 -11.56 1.94 8.46
C ILE A 56 -11.55 1.23 7.10
N CYS A 57 -10.55 0.38 6.85
CA CYS A 57 -10.41 -0.27 5.55
C CYS A 57 -11.57 -1.21 5.26
N ARG A 58 -12.02 -1.99 6.26
CA ARG A 58 -13.18 -2.87 6.16
C ARG A 58 -14.45 -2.10 5.82
N ASP A 59 -14.74 -1.05 6.59
CA ASP A 59 -15.98 -0.28 6.42
C ASP A 59 -15.96 0.50 5.09
N TRP A 60 -14.79 0.94 4.66
CA TRP A 60 -14.60 1.58 3.36
C TRP A 60 -14.89 0.61 2.21
N GLU A 61 -14.33 -0.62 2.23
CA GLU A 61 -14.60 -1.65 1.22
C GLU A 61 -16.07 -2.10 1.25
N LYS A 62 -16.69 -2.19 2.45
CA LYS A 62 -18.10 -2.51 2.62
C LYS A 62 -19.01 -1.45 1.98
N GLU A 63 -18.70 -0.16 2.19
CA GLU A 63 -19.45 0.93 1.56
C GLU A 63 -19.32 0.88 0.03
N ALA A 64 -18.11 0.65 -0.48
CA ALA A 64 -17.88 0.49 -1.92
C ALA A 64 -18.61 -0.73 -2.50
N ALA A 65 -18.75 -1.81 -1.73
CA ALA A 65 -19.42 -3.04 -2.19
C ALA A 65 -20.93 -2.84 -2.45
N ASN A 66 -21.57 -1.83 -1.86
CA ASN A 66 -22.98 -1.53 -2.10
C ASN A 66 -23.28 -1.24 -3.59
N ILE A 67 -22.29 -0.82 -4.39
CA ILE A 67 -22.48 -0.59 -5.83
C ILE A 67 -22.78 -1.88 -6.60
N GLU A 68 -22.35 -3.05 -6.07
CA GLU A 68 -22.53 -4.34 -6.73
C GLU A 68 -24.02 -4.75 -6.83
N SER A 69 -24.87 -4.27 -5.91
CA SER A 69 -26.32 -4.48 -5.94
C SER A 69 -26.98 -3.86 -7.18
N ARG A 70 -26.28 -2.95 -7.85
CA ARG A 70 -26.70 -2.27 -9.10
C ARG A 70 -26.14 -2.93 -10.36
N GLY A 71 -25.47 -4.10 -10.22
CA GLY A 71 -24.82 -4.80 -11.34
C GLY A 71 -23.47 -4.20 -11.75
N VAL A 72 -22.95 -3.21 -11.04
CA VAL A 72 -21.67 -2.56 -11.34
C VAL A 72 -20.51 -3.39 -10.80
N ARG A 73 -19.50 -3.62 -11.63
CA ARG A 73 -18.26 -4.29 -11.24
C ARG A 73 -17.47 -3.40 -10.26
N ARG A 74 -17.11 -3.94 -9.10
CA ARG A 74 -16.29 -3.23 -8.10
C ARG A 74 -14.88 -3.83 -8.02
N VAL A 75 -13.88 -2.94 -7.90
CA VAL A 75 -12.51 -3.29 -7.55
C VAL A 75 -12.05 -2.44 -6.36
N SER A 76 -11.58 -3.05 -5.29
CA SER A 76 -10.99 -2.35 -4.14
C SER A 76 -9.47 -2.54 -4.17
N ILE A 77 -8.72 -1.48 -4.47
CA ILE A 77 -7.26 -1.53 -4.57
C ILE A 77 -6.64 -1.33 -3.18
N ARG A 78 -6.19 -2.43 -2.56
CA ARG A 78 -5.49 -2.42 -1.27
C ARG A 78 -4.03 -2.01 -1.48
N THR A 79 -3.78 -0.72 -1.37
CA THR A 79 -2.49 -0.12 -1.70
C THR A 79 -1.48 -0.31 -0.57
N GLY A 80 -0.29 -0.79 -0.91
CA GLY A 80 0.87 -0.85 -0.05
C GLY A 80 1.59 0.50 0.08
N VAL A 81 2.85 0.46 0.52
CA VAL A 81 3.69 1.65 0.60
C VAL A 81 4.14 2.05 -0.80
N VAL A 82 3.63 3.18 -1.28
CA VAL A 82 3.94 3.66 -2.63
C VAL A 82 5.32 4.32 -2.65
N LEU A 83 6.21 3.82 -3.51
CA LEU A 83 7.48 4.43 -3.84
C LEU A 83 7.29 5.39 -5.02
N GLY A 84 7.42 6.67 -4.76
CA GLY A 84 7.24 7.76 -5.71
C GLY A 84 7.84 9.06 -5.16
N GLU A 85 7.76 10.16 -5.92
CA GLU A 85 8.33 11.46 -5.52
C GLU A 85 7.60 12.10 -4.31
N GLY A 86 6.44 11.58 -3.93
CA GLY A 86 5.59 12.06 -2.83
C GLY A 86 5.48 11.09 -1.66
N GLY A 87 4.45 11.33 -0.83
CA GLY A 87 4.04 10.42 0.24
C GLY A 87 5.08 10.17 1.32
N MET A 88 5.18 8.91 1.75
CA MET A 88 6.11 8.49 2.81
C MET A 88 7.57 8.75 2.42
N LEU A 89 7.93 8.46 1.16
CA LEU A 89 9.31 8.57 0.69
C LEU A 89 9.80 10.02 0.73
N ALA A 90 8.99 10.99 0.26
CA ALA A 90 9.33 12.40 0.31
C ALA A 90 9.57 12.90 1.75
N LYS A 91 8.82 12.37 2.72
CA LYS A 91 9.01 12.71 4.14
C LYS A 91 10.26 12.10 4.76
N LEU A 92 10.68 10.91 4.30
CA LEU A 92 11.89 10.24 4.80
C LEU A 92 13.17 10.78 4.17
N LEU A 93 13.12 11.26 2.92
CA LEU A 93 14.28 11.71 2.15
C LEU A 93 15.18 12.72 2.89
N PRO A 94 14.65 13.76 3.59
CA PRO A 94 15.50 14.69 4.32
C PRO A 94 16.38 14.01 5.37
N LEU A 95 15.81 13.04 6.13
CA LEU A 95 16.58 12.28 7.13
C LEU A 95 17.68 11.44 6.47
N PHE A 96 17.36 10.74 5.38
CA PHE A 96 18.34 9.93 4.67
C PHE A 96 19.43 10.77 4.01
N LYS A 97 19.10 11.91 3.39
CA LYS A 97 20.07 12.85 2.81
C LYS A 97 21.06 13.42 3.83
N LEU A 98 20.61 13.59 5.08
CA LEU A 98 21.46 14.03 6.20
C LEU A 98 22.25 12.85 6.83
N GLY A 99 22.09 11.62 6.36
CA GLY A 99 22.73 10.45 6.95
C GLY A 99 22.13 10.01 8.30
N LEU A 100 20.96 10.55 8.66
CA LEU A 100 20.24 10.25 9.90
C LEU A 100 19.12 9.20 9.69
N GLY A 101 18.90 8.77 8.44
CA GLY A 101 17.96 7.71 8.11
C GLY A 101 18.55 6.34 8.36
N GLY A 102 17.68 5.37 8.72
CA GLY A 102 18.12 3.99 8.95
C GLY A 102 16.97 3.09 9.37
N PRO A 103 17.27 1.85 9.82
CA PRO A 103 16.25 0.92 10.26
C PRO A 103 15.48 1.46 11.47
N ILE A 104 14.20 1.11 11.56
CA ILE A 104 13.35 1.42 12.72
C ILE A 104 13.50 0.27 13.71
N GLY A 105 14.00 0.56 14.91
CA GLY A 105 14.33 -0.48 15.87
C GLY A 105 15.30 -1.49 15.24
N GLN A 106 14.91 -2.78 15.22
CA GLN A 106 15.71 -3.83 14.56
C GLN A 106 15.44 -3.94 13.04
N GLY A 107 14.48 -3.19 12.51
CA GLY A 107 14.11 -3.21 11.10
C GLY A 107 13.54 -4.54 10.59
N ARG A 108 13.03 -5.37 11.51
CA ARG A 108 12.51 -6.73 11.17
C ARG A 108 11.11 -6.71 10.57
N GLN A 109 10.36 -5.61 10.73
CA GLN A 109 9.01 -5.50 10.19
C GLN A 109 9.01 -5.58 8.67
N TRP A 110 8.00 -6.27 8.12
CA TRP A 110 7.77 -6.34 6.69
C TRP A 110 7.18 -5.04 6.15
N LEU A 111 7.70 -4.60 5.01
CA LEU A 111 7.26 -3.41 4.28
C LEU A 111 6.77 -3.85 2.89
N PRO A 112 5.45 -3.99 2.69
CA PRO A 112 4.89 -4.24 1.37
C PRO A 112 4.89 -2.92 0.58
N TRP A 113 5.70 -2.86 -0.45
CA TRP A 113 5.90 -1.67 -1.28
C TRP A 113 5.37 -1.89 -2.69
N ILE A 114 5.13 -0.82 -3.40
CA ILE A 114 4.86 -0.81 -4.85
C ILE A 114 5.46 0.45 -5.47
N HIS A 115 6.02 0.33 -6.66
CA HIS A 115 6.45 1.51 -7.42
C HIS A 115 5.22 2.26 -7.97
N ILE A 116 5.27 3.59 -7.99
CA ILE A 116 4.14 4.42 -8.46
C ILE A 116 3.71 4.06 -9.89
N HIS A 117 4.64 3.74 -10.78
CA HIS A 117 4.34 3.29 -12.14
C HIS A 117 3.48 2.02 -12.13
N ASP A 118 3.87 0.99 -11.35
CA ASP A 118 3.12 -0.26 -11.28
C ASP A 118 1.75 -0.06 -10.64
N LEU A 119 1.66 0.83 -9.62
CA LEU A 119 0.36 1.17 -9.03
C LEU A 119 -0.58 1.79 -10.06
N VAL A 120 -0.09 2.74 -10.87
CA VAL A 120 -0.89 3.37 -11.94
C VAL A 120 -1.33 2.30 -12.95
N SER A 121 -0.42 1.42 -13.37
CA SER A 121 -0.73 0.32 -14.30
C SER A 121 -1.76 -0.67 -13.72
N VAL A 122 -1.75 -0.93 -12.40
CA VAL A 122 -2.81 -1.74 -11.74
C VAL A 122 -4.17 -1.07 -11.86
N TYR A 123 -4.25 0.26 -11.66
CA TYR A 123 -5.52 1.01 -11.84
C TYR A 123 -5.98 0.99 -13.30
N GLU A 124 -5.09 1.25 -14.25
CA GLU A 124 -5.40 1.22 -15.68
C GLU A 124 -5.89 -0.16 -16.11
N THR A 125 -5.18 -1.21 -15.73
CA THR A 125 -5.58 -2.59 -16.07
C THR A 125 -6.90 -2.96 -15.39
N ALA A 126 -7.13 -2.53 -14.14
CA ALA A 126 -8.39 -2.79 -13.45
C ALA A 126 -9.60 -2.09 -14.12
N ILE A 127 -9.39 -0.98 -14.83
CA ILE A 127 -10.44 -0.34 -15.63
C ILE A 127 -10.73 -1.18 -16.88
N LEU A 128 -9.68 -1.57 -17.61
CA LEU A 128 -9.78 -2.17 -18.93
C LEU A 128 -10.13 -3.66 -18.92
N ASP A 129 -9.61 -4.40 -17.93
CA ASP A 129 -9.78 -5.85 -17.81
C ASP A 129 -10.97 -6.19 -16.89
N THR A 130 -12.04 -6.67 -17.48
CA THR A 130 -13.29 -7.02 -16.77
C THR A 130 -13.15 -8.21 -15.79
N ARG A 131 -12.03 -8.94 -15.83
CA ARG A 131 -11.72 -10.01 -14.86
C ARG A 131 -11.44 -9.47 -13.47
N TYR A 132 -10.93 -8.22 -13.36
CA TYR A 132 -10.65 -7.59 -12.07
C TYR A 132 -11.94 -7.37 -11.27
N ARG A 133 -12.04 -8.04 -10.11
CA ARG A 133 -13.21 -7.95 -9.21
C ARG A 133 -12.80 -8.08 -7.75
N GLY A 134 -13.53 -7.37 -6.89
CA GLY A 134 -13.35 -7.42 -5.44
C GLY A 134 -12.00 -6.82 -4.99
N PRO A 135 -11.43 -7.28 -3.86
CA PRO A 135 -10.16 -6.79 -3.36
C PRO A 135 -8.98 -7.24 -4.23
N VAL A 136 -8.02 -6.34 -4.43
CA VAL A 136 -6.76 -6.56 -5.16
C VAL A 136 -5.62 -5.90 -4.38
N ASN A 137 -4.61 -6.67 -4.01
CA ASN A 137 -3.42 -6.16 -3.33
C ASN A 137 -2.47 -5.49 -4.32
N ALA A 138 -2.38 -4.17 -4.28
CA ALA A 138 -1.42 -3.40 -5.06
C ALA A 138 -0.11 -3.26 -4.26
N VAL A 139 0.67 -4.34 -4.27
CA VAL A 139 2.01 -4.45 -3.67
C VAL A 139 2.95 -5.16 -4.63
N SER A 140 4.25 -4.91 -4.51
CA SER A 140 5.27 -5.66 -5.25
C SER A 140 5.25 -7.15 -4.87
N PRO A 141 5.55 -8.08 -5.81
CA PRO A 141 5.63 -9.51 -5.53
C PRO A 141 6.72 -9.87 -4.51
N ASN A 142 7.68 -8.97 -4.29
CA ASN A 142 8.82 -9.18 -3.40
C ASN A 142 8.76 -8.19 -2.22
N PRO A 143 7.98 -8.48 -1.16
CA PRO A 143 8.00 -7.68 0.05
C PRO A 143 9.39 -7.73 0.70
N VAL A 144 9.79 -6.65 1.38
CA VAL A 144 11.12 -6.54 2.00
C VAL A 144 11.00 -6.26 3.49
N ARG A 145 12.09 -6.51 4.24
CA ARG A 145 12.18 -6.00 5.62
C ARG A 145 12.53 -4.51 5.60
N TYR A 146 12.06 -3.78 6.60
CA TYR A 146 12.33 -2.33 6.67
C TYR A 146 13.85 -2.02 6.70
N ARG A 147 14.67 -2.88 7.35
CA ARG A 147 16.13 -2.72 7.33
C ARG A 147 16.71 -2.79 5.91
N ASP A 148 16.16 -3.68 5.08
CA ASP A 148 16.63 -3.87 3.71
C ASP A 148 16.21 -2.67 2.85
N PHE A 149 15.00 -2.15 3.07
CA PHE A 149 14.54 -0.88 2.48
C PHE A 149 15.45 0.28 2.88
N ALA A 150 15.75 0.44 4.18
CA ALA A 150 16.60 1.52 4.67
C ALA A 150 18.01 1.43 4.06
N THR A 151 18.59 0.22 4.01
CA THR A 151 19.89 -0.04 3.41
C THR A 151 19.90 0.30 1.90
N ALA A 152 18.88 -0.15 1.16
CA ALA A 152 18.76 0.11 -0.26
C ALA A 152 18.61 1.62 -0.54
N LEU A 153 17.74 2.32 0.21
CA LEU A 153 17.55 3.76 0.07
C LEU A 153 18.83 4.55 0.38
N GLY A 154 19.53 4.17 1.47
CA GLY A 154 20.81 4.78 1.80
C GLY A 154 21.86 4.58 0.68
N LYS A 155 21.93 3.38 0.10
CA LYS A 155 22.84 3.06 -1.01
C LYS A 155 22.53 3.92 -2.24
N THR A 156 21.25 3.98 -2.65
CA THR A 156 20.83 4.80 -3.81
C THR A 156 21.12 6.29 -3.59
N LEU A 157 20.98 6.78 -2.36
CA LEU A 157 21.28 8.19 -2.03
C LEU A 157 22.76 8.46 -1.72
N HIS A 158 23.63 7.45 -1.76
CA HIS A 158 25.05 7.54 -1.36
C HIS A 158 25.21 8.10 0.07
N ARG A 159 24.37 7.64 1.00
CA ARG A 159 24.37 8.05 2.42
C ARG A 159 24.37 6.84 3.34
N PRO A 160 25.03 6.93 4.51
CA PRO A 160 24.96 5.88 5.51
C PRO A 160 23.51 5.72 6.00
N ALA A 161 23.06 4.47 6.22
CA ALA A 161 21.72 4.14 6.68
C ALA A 161 21.73 2.99 7.69
N PHE A 162 22.78 2.90 8.51
CA PHE A 162 22.96 1.82 9.48
C PHE A 162 22.56 2.24 10.92
N PHE A 163 22.43 3.54 11.19
CA PHE A 163 22.01 4.00 12.51
C PHE A 163 20.50 3.81 12.68
N PRO A 164 20.05 3.16 13.78
CA PRO A 164 18.63 2.99 14.04
C PRO A 164 17.93 4.36 14.16
N THR A 165 16.89 4.57 13.36
CA THR A 165 16.04 5.76 13.51
C THR A 165 15.09 5.54 14.69
N PRO A 166 15.12 6.38 15.74
CA PRO A 166 14.19 6.25 16.85
C PRO A 166 12.73 6.40 16.42
N ALA A 167 11.84 5.56 16.96
CA ALA A 167 10.43 5.54 16.58
C ALA A 167 9.72 6.89 16.79
N PHE A 168 10.15 7.70 17.79
CA PHE A 168 9.56 9.00 18.02
C PHE A 168 9.87 10.01 16.90
N ILE A 169 11.05 9.94 16.27
CA ILE A 169 11.41 10.77 15.11
C ILE A 169 10.51 10.42 13.92
N LEU A 170 10.25 9.12 13.70
CA LEU A 170 9.33 8.70 12.66
C LEU A 170 7.89 9.18 12.90
N LYS A 171 7.41 9.10 14.14
CA LYS A 171 6.10 9.63 14.50
C LYS A 171 6.01 11.14 14.23
N LEU A 172 7.08 11.89 14.53
CA LEU A 172 7.14 13.31 14.26
C LEU A 172 7.12 13.62 12.74
N VAL A 173 7.86 12.85 11.94
CA VAL A 173 8.02 13.05 10.49
C VAL A 173 6.82 12.54 9.70
N LEU A 174 6.32 11.34 10.02
CA LEU A 174 5.27 10.66 9.28
C LEU A 174 3.86 10.89 9.87
N GLY A 175 3.77 11.35 11.14
CA GLY A 175 2.49 11.49 11.83
C GLY A 175 1.76 10.16 11.93
N GLU A 176 0.47 10.14 11.58
CA GLU A 176 -0.36 8.92 11.61
C GLU A 176 0.14 7.83 10.64
N ALA A 177 0.80 8.21 9.53
CA ALA A 177 1.38 7.25 8.59
C ALA A 177 2.57 6.46 9.19
N ALA A 178 3.09 6.85 10.35
CA ALA A 178 4.13 6.09 11.05
C ALA A 178 3.66 4.67 11.41
N ALA A 179 2.37 4.46 11.66
CA ALA A 179 1.81 3.14 11.96
C ALA A 179 2.10 2.13 10.84
N LEU A 180 2.03 2.54 9.56
CA LEU A 180 2.34 1.67 8.41
C LEU A 180 3.81 1.26 8.36
N ALA A 181 4.72 2.11 8.87
CA ALA A 181 6.16 1.82 8.91
C ALA A 181 6.58 1.07 10.19
N LEU A 182 5.79 1.17 11.26
CA LEU A 182 6.07 0.52 12.54
C LEU A 182 5.48 -0.89 12.64
N ASN A 183 4.34 -1.13 11.98
CA ASN A 183 3.69 -2.44 11.93
C ASN A 183 4.37 -3.34 10.89
N SER A 184 4.14 -4.65 11.00
CA SER A 184 4.72 -5.66 10.12
C SER A 184 3.62 -6.22 9.21
N TYR A 185 3.69 -5.93 7.90
CA TYR A 185 2.69 -6.38 6.92
C TYR A 185 3.36 -7.25 5.86
N HIS A 186 3.31 -8.57 6.02
CA HIS A 186 3.81 -9.51 5.03
C HIS A 186 2.70 -9.83 4.02
N ILE A 187 2.50 -8.96 3.04
CA ILE A 187 1.41 -9.02 2.07
C ILE A 187 1.94 -9.39 0.70
N VAL A 188 1.23 -10.28 0.01
CA VAL A 188 1.54 -10.69 -1.36
C VAL A 188 0.37 -10.38 -2.31
N PRO A 189 0.64 -10.08 -3.59
CA PRO A 189 -0.38 -9.74 -4.58
C PRO A 189 -0.83 -11.00 -5.32
N ALA A 190 -1.47 -11.97 -4.62
CA ALA A 190 -1.80 -13.27 -5.18
C ALA A 190 -2.68 -13.17 -6.42
N LYS A 191 -3.70 -12.32 -6.44
CA LYS A 191 -4.56 -12.12 -7.60
C LYS A 191 -3.81 -11.51 -8.78
N LEU A 192 -2.95 -10.52 -8.56
CA LEU A 192 -2.16 -9.92 -9.64
C LEU A 192 -1.27 -10.95 -10.32
N LEU A 193 -0.63 -11.83 -9.53
CA LEU A 193 0.28 -12.85 -10.04
C LEU A 193 -0.45 -14.03 -10.68
N GLN A 194 -1.44 -14.61 -9.98
CA GLN A 194 -2.02 -15.90 -10.35
C GLN A 194 -3.25 -15.76 -11.25
N THR A 195 -4.11 -14.77 -10.97
CA THR A 195 -5.38 -14.61 -11.69
C THR A 195 -5.24 -13.69 -12.88
N TYR A 196 -4.57 -12.55 -12.70
CA TYR A 196 -4.51 -11.51 -13.71
C TYR A 196 -3.23 -11.55 -14.55
N GLN A 197 -2.19 -12.27 -14.07
CA GLN A 197 -0.88 -12.38 -14.73
C GLN A 197 -0.31 -10.98 -15.04
N PHE A 198 -0.42 -10.10 -14.02
CA PHE A 198 0.02 -8.71 -14.15
C PHE A 198 1.55 -8.63 -14.32
N ASP A 199 1.99 -7.89 -15.30
CA ASP A 199 3.42 -7.69 -15.60
C ASP A 199 3.96 -6.49 -14.80
N PHE A 200 4.64 -6.79 -13.69
CA PHE A 200 5.30 -5.78 -12.87
C PHE A 200 6.56 -5.26 -13.55
N LYS A 201 6.68 -3.97 -13.73
CA LYS A 201 7.90 -3.33 -14.21
C LYS A 201 9.00 -3.28 -13.16
N PHE A 202 8.63 -3.12 -11.89
CA PHE A 202 9.55 -3.00 -10.76
C PHE A 202 9.31 -4.08 -9.72
N THR A 203 9.98 -5.23 -9.88
CA THR A 203 9.97 -6.32 -8.90
C THR A 203 11.14 -6.25 -7.92
N SER A 204 12.20 -5.50 -8.25
CA SER A 204 13.38 -5.27 -7.41
C SER A 204 13.30 -3.90 -6.73
N LEU A 205 13.45 -3.88 -5.40
CA LEU A 205 13.47 -2.64 -4.62
C LEU A 205 14.58 -1.70 -5.08
N SER A 206 15.79 -2.22 -5.35
CA SER A 206 16.91 -1.40 -5.82
C SER A 206 16.59 -0.75 -7.17
N ALA A 207 16.07 -1.51 -8.14
CA ALA A 207 15.70 -0.95 -9.44
C ALA A 207 14.59 0.11 -9.31
N ALA A 208 13.64 -0.08 -8.40
CA ALA A 208 12.57 0.88 -8.11
C ALA A 208 13.13 2.20 -7.55
N LEU A 209 14.04 2.12 -6.57
CA LEU A 209 14.67 3.30 -5.97
C LEU A 209 15.62 4.01 -6.95
N ASP A 210 16.40 3.26 -7.71
CA ASP A 210 17.31 3.83 -8.71
C ASP A 210 16.53 4.58 -9.80
N ASN A 211 15.37 4.05 -10.24
CA ASN A 211 14.50 4.77 -11.18
C ASN A 211 14.01 6.12 -10.64
N LEU A 212 13.76 6.22 -9.34
CA LEU A 212 13.26 7.45 -8.72
C LEU A 212 14.36 8.49 -8.45
N PHE A 213 15.60 8.06 -8.20
CA PHE A 213 16.65 8.95 -7.69
C PHE A 213 17.94 9.01 -8.52
N SER A 214 18.18 8.08 -9.44
CA SER A 214 19.34 8.12 -10.36
C SER A 214 18.99 8.97 -11.58
N LYS A 215 18.92 10.29 -11.37
CA LYS A 215 18.85 11.28 -12.47
C LYS A 215 20.18 11.95 -12.65
#